data_d5ca5bb63e5b128d086e626ca2ee9dee
#
_entry.id   d5ca5bb63e5b128d086e626ca2ee9dee
#
_cell.length_a   1.000
_cell.length_b   1.000
_cell.length_c   1.000
_cell.angle_alpha   90.00
_cell.angle_beta   90.00
_cell.angle_gamma   90.00
#
_symmetry.space_group_name_H-M   'P 1'
#
loop_
_entity.id
_entity.type
_entity.pdbx_description
1 polymer ?
#
loop_
_entity_poly.entity_id
_entity_poly.type
_entity_poly.pdbx_seq_one_letter_code
_entity_poly.pdbx_strand_id
1 'polypeptide(L)'
;MRNHYIQKKFLELFVGDSGIYVYDLKNRRPLSMMKNASNIAFQKNLYQFYSNPVTDLEIERWIKQIEDPGIELISKIIETETLPNMEGLQKLYVYFLLQSMRTPCECQTQLELAEKINAYDGRYDYRDGVVSRFFDDKFYAAELFELCNYYDVYLLKMDKPLFFVTDCFCASLTVPTKDKIIPLCGHLALYLVQKGNKNKKIDLTQKDKVQLITESDYLKLVCDFSCTVDRWVFACYNDIVKKFIPKWYDIMFGREGHE
;
A
#
# COMPACT_ATOMS: atom_id res chain seq x y z
N MET A 1 -21.38 -9.80 -3.04
CA MET A 1 -21.11 -8.57 -2.29
C MET A 1 -20.07 -7.73 -3.00
N ARG A 2 -19.97 -6.42 -2.76
CA ARG A 2 -18.94 -5.53 -3.36
C ARG A 2 -17.94 -5.18 -2.27
N ASN A 3 -16.77 -5.79 -2.33
CA ASN A 3 -15.75 -5.67 -1.31
C ASN A 3 -14.63 -4.76 -1.79
N HIS A 4 -14.24 -3.76 -0.99
CA HIS A 4 -13.08 -2.94 -1.30
C HIS A 4 -11.81 -3.69 -0.88
N TYR A 5 -10.85 -3.83 -1.80
CA TYR A 5 -9.53 -4.38 -1.47
C TYR A 5 -8.58 -3.33 -0.87
N ILE A 6 -8.87 -2.05 -1.06
CA ILE A 6 -8.32 -0.95 -0.26
C ILE A 6 -9.49 -0.30 0.48
N GLN A 7 -9.34 -0.10 1.78
CA GLN A 7 -10.39 0.48 2.62
C GLN A 7 -10.87 1.82 2.05
N LYS A 8 -12.19 1.98 1.88
CA LYS A 8 -12.78 3.21 1.35
C LYS A 8 -12.36 4.46 2.14
N LYS A 9 -12.41 4.40 3.49
CA LYS A 9 -12.00 5.50 4.37
C LYS A 9 -10.54 5.90 4.16
N PHE A 10 -9.66 4.92 3.88
CA PHE A 10 -8.26 5.20 3.55
C PHE A 10 -8.14 5.94 2.21
N LEU A 11 -8.86 5.51 1.17
CA LEU A 11 -8.89 6.19 -0.12
C LEU A 11 -9.43 7.62 -0.01
N GLU A 12 -10.35 7.88 0.94
CA GLU A 12 -10.88 9.21 1.20
C GLU A 12 -9.80 10.19 1.69
N LEU A 13 -8.69 9.73 2.26
CA LEU A 13 -7.53 10.56 2.61
C LEU A 13 -6.75 11.07 1.38
N PHE A 14 -7.02 10.48 0.21
CA PHE A 14 -6.46 10.87 -1.09
C PHE A 14 -7.49 11.56 -1.99
N VAL A 15 -8.59 12.01 -1.43
CA VAL A 15 -9.58 12.82 -2.15
C VAL A 15 -9.09 14.26 -2.22
N GLY A 16 -8.89 14.77 -3.44
CA GLY A 16 -8.71 16.19 -3.69
C GLY A 16 -10.06 16.92 -3.72
N ASP A 17 -10.06 18.17 -4.16
CA ASP A 17 -11.23 19.08 -4.12
C ASP A 17 -12.54 18.51 -4.70
N SER A 18 -12.43 17.57 -5.64
CA SER A 18 -13.60 17.02 -6.34
C SER A 18 -13.61 15.49 -6.44
N GLY A 19 -12.61 14.80 -5.93
CA GLY A 19 -12.49 13.34 -6.01
C GLY A 19 -11.05 12.84 -6.10
N ILE A 20 -10.89 11.59 -6.49
CA ILE A 20 -9.60 10.93 -6.64
C ILE A 20 -9.23 10.91 -8.12
N TYR A 21 -8.03 11.37 -8.43
CA TYR A 21 -7.43 11.23 -9.74
C TYR A 21 -6.87 9.82 -9.90
N VAL A 22 -7.17 9.18 -11.03
CA VAL A 22 -6.76 7.80 -11.32
C VAL A 22 -5.92 7.76 -12.58
N TYR A 23 -4.78 7.09 -12.52
CA TYR A 23 -3.95 6.80 -13.68
C TYR A 23 -4.02 5.32 -14.03
N ASP A 24 -4.26 5.02 -15.31
CA ASP A 24 -4.25 3.66 -15.86
C ASP A 24 -2.86 3.38 -16.44
N LEU A 25 -2.05 2.63 -15.73
CA LEU A 25 -0.69 2.29 -16.14
C LEU A 25 -0.66 1.41 -17.37
N LYS A 26 -1.62 0.49 -17.52
CA LYS A 26 -1.70 -0.40 -18.67
C LYS A 26 -1.93 0.38 -19.97
N ASN A 27 -2.76 1.42 -19.92
CA ASN A 27 -3.06 2.28 -21.05
C ASN A 27 -2.22 3.57 -21.05
N ARG A 28 -1.32 3.75 -20.11
CA ARG A 28 -0.41 4.91 -19.96
C ARG A 28 -1.14 6.26 -20.01
N ARG A 29 -2.29 6.37 -19.34
CA ARG A 29 -3.09 7.60 -19.39
C ARG A 29 -3.84 7.88 -18.09
N PRO A 30 -4.04 9.16 -17.73
CA PRO A 30 -4.98 9.51 -16.70
C PRO A 30 -6.42 9.23 -17.17
N LEU A 31 -7.30 8.87 -16.23
CA LEU A 31 -8.72 8.83 -16.53
C LEU A 31 -9.25 10.26 -16.64
N SER A 32 -10.19 10.45 -17.59
CA SER A 32 -10.76 11.77 -17.91
C SER A 32 -11.62 12.37 -16.80
N MET A 33 -12.12 11.53 -15.89
CA MET A 33 -12.97 11.96 -14.78
C MET A 33 -12.40 11.47 -13.45
N MET A 34 -12.45 12.36 -12.44
CA MET A 34 -12.19 12.01 -11.06
C MET A 34 -13.20 10.98 -10.59
N LYS A 35 -12.74 10.12 -9.67
CA LYS A 35 -13.55 9.04 -9.13
C LYS A 35 -13.88 9.30 -7.67
N ASN A 36 -15.05 8.85 -7.27
CA ASN A 36 -15.38 8.75 -5.85
C ASN A 36 -14.72 7.49 -5.26
N ALA A 37 -14.22 7.57 -4.04
CA ALA A 37 -13.61 6.43 -3.34
C ALA A 37 -14.50 5.16 -3.33
N SER A 38 -15.81 5.33 -3.32
CA SER A 38 -16.77 4.22 -3.40
C SER A 38 -16.76 3.46 -4.72
N ASN A 39 -16.17 4.02 -5.78
CA ASN A 39 -16.23 3.48 -7.13
C ASN A 39 -14.89 2.96 -7.64
N ILE A 40 -13.88 2.89 -6.77
CA ILE A 40 -12.54 2.40 -7.08
C ILE A 40 -12.09 1.36 -6.07
N ALA A 41 -11.04 0.62 -6.40
CA ALA A 41 -10.39 -0.35 -5.53
C ALA A 41 -11.36 -1.36 -4.88
N PHE A 42 -12.28 -1.92 -5.67
CA PHE A 42 -13.21 -2.96 -5.22
C PHE A 42 -13.27 -4.13 -6.20
N GLN A 43 -13.58 -5.30 -5.66
CA GLN A 43 -13.87 -6.51 -6.41
C GLN A 43 -15.17 -7.14 -5.90
N LYS A 44 -15.97 -7.75 -6.79
CA LYS A 44 -17.13 -8.52 -6.37
C LYS A 44 -16.67 -9.85 -5.77
N ASN A 45 -17.28 -10.22 -4.64
CA ASN A 45 -17.06 -11.49 -3.99
C ASN A 45 -15.55 -11.75 -3.69
N LEU A 46 -14.85 -10.73 -3.21
CA LEU A 46 -13.41 -10.81 -2.93
C LEU A 46 -13.05 -11.93 -1.94
N TYR A 47 -13.93 -12.20 -0.98
CA TYR A 47 -13.75 -13.21 0.08
C TYR A 47 -14.65 -14.43 -0.07
N GLN A 48 -15.13 -14.70 -1.27
CA GLN A 48 -15.97 -15.87 -1.48
C GLN A 48 -15.13 -17.14 -1.40
N PHE A 49 -15.45 -17.97 -0.43
CA PHE A 49 -14.83 -19.27 -0.21
C PHE A 49 -15.70 -20.39 -0.75
N TYR A 50 -15.05 -21.36 -1.34
CA TYR A 50 -15.72 -22.60 -1.77
C TYR A 50 -15.79 -23.65 -0.66
N SER A 51 -14.86 -23.66 0.28
CA SER A 51 -14.71 -24.71 1.29
C SER A 51 -14.82 -24.24 2.75
N ASN A 52 -14.86 -22.94 3.00
CA ASN A 52 -14.86 -22.41 4.36
C ASN A 52 -16.29 -22.00 4.79
N PRO A 53 -16.75 -22.40 6.00
CA PRO A 53 -18.03 -22.00 6.53
C PRO A 53 -18.14 -20.53 6.94
N VAL A 54 -17.01 -19.80 6.94
CA VAL A 54 -16.99 -18.38 7.32
C VAL A 54 -17.62 -17.53 6.20
N THR A 55 -18.61 -16.73 6.54
CA THR A 55 -19.30 -15.87 5.58
C THR A 55 -18.51 -14.59 5.28
N ASP A 56 -18.71 -14.00 4.08
CA ASP A 56 -18.17 -12.68 3.75
C ASP A 56 -18.46 -11.63 4.83
N LEU A 57 -19.63 -11.73 5.48
CA LEU A 57 -20.04 -10.78 6.53
C LEU A 57 -19.20 -10.91 7.80
N GLU A 58 -18.82 -12.13 8.18
CA GLU A 58 -17.98 -12.39 9.35
C GLU A 58 -16.55 -11.92 9.10
N ILE A 59 -16.03 -12.15 7.89
CA ILE A 59 -14.73 -11.65 7.47
C ILE A 59 -14.71 -10.11 7.51
N GLU A 60 -15.72 -9.45 6.96
CA GLU A 60 -15.81 -7.99 6.98
C GLU A 60 -15.94 -7.43 8.41
N ARG A 61 -16.63 -8.13 9.32
CA ARG A 61 -16.70 -7.73 10.74
C ARG A 61 -15.33 -7.82 11.42
N TRP A 62 -14.59 -8.89 11.15
CA TRP A 62 -13.24 -9.05 11.70
C TRP A 62 -12.29 -8.01 11.13
N ILE A 63 -12.30 -7.79 9.82
CA ILE A 63 -11.50 -6.78 9.14
C ILE A 63 -11.72 -5.39 9.75
N LYS A 64 -12.97 -5.02 10.06
CA LYS A 64 -13.28 -3.73 10.69
C LYS A 64 -12.63 -3.54 12.05
N GLN A 65 -12.42 -4.61 12.82
CA GLN A 65 -11.73 -4.51 14.12
C GLN A 65 -10.28 -4.03 13.99
N ILE A 66 -9.66 -4.26 12.83
CA ILE A 66 -8.31 -3.78 12.50
C ILE A 66 -8.39 -2.45 11.75
N GLU A 67 -9.33 -2.30 10.83
CA GLU A 67 -9.45 -1.12 9.97
C GLU A 67 -9.84 0.15 10.74
N ASP A 68 -10.81 0.08 11.62
CA ASP A 68 -11.28 1.28 12.33
C ASP A 68 -10.20 1.88 13.23
N PRO A 69 -9.50 1.13 14.11
CA PRO A 69 -8.36 1.68 14.85
C PRO A 69 -7.20 2.15 13.95
N GLY A 70 -6.95 1.45 12.84
CA GLY A 70 -5.88 1.82 11.89
C GLY A 70 -6.13 3.19 11.26
N ILE A 71 -7.35 3.44 10.79
CA ILE A 71 -7.71 4.72 10.16
C ILE A 71 -7.75 5.87 11.17
N GLU A 72 -8.15 5.61 12.42
CA GLU A 72 -8.10 6.59 13.50
C GLU A 72 -6.65 7.01 13.79
N LEU A 73 -5.72 6.05 13.86
CA LEU A 73 -4.29 6.34 14.02
C LEU A 73 -3.73 7.15 12.85
N ILE A 74 -4.08 6.81 11.61
CA ILE A 74 -3.66 7.56 10.43
C ILE A 74 -4.18 9.00 10.51
N SER A 75 -5.46 9.18 10.82
CA SER A 75 -6.07 10.51 10.95
C SER A 75 -5.35 11.35 12.01
N LYS A 76 -5.00 10.75 13.15
CA LYS A 76 -4.24 11.41 14.20
C LYS A 76 -2.82 11.80 13.75
N ILE A 77 -2.13 10.92 13.01
CA ILE A 77 -0.80 11.24 12.45
C ILE A 77 -0.91 12.41 11.46
N ILE A 78 -1.93 12.42 10.62
CA ILE A 78 -2.15 13.52 9.66
C ILE A 78 -2.41 14.83 10.37
N GLU A 79 -3.22 14.82 11.44
CA GLU A 79 -3.55 16.00 12.22
C GLU A 79 -2.37 16.55 13.02
N THR A 80 -1.59 15.65 13.66
CA THR A 80 -0.52 16.07 14.59
C THR A 80 0.86 16.10 13.95
N GLU A 81 1.02 15.52 12.76
CA GLU A 81 2.30 15.30 12.09
C GLU A 81 3.36 14.61 12.99
N THR A 82 2.91 13.71 13.87
CA THR A 82 3.77 12.98 14.80
C THR A 82 3.55 11.49 14.69
N LEU A 83 4.62 10.71 14.87
CA LEU A 83 4.51 9.26 14.96
C LEU A 83 3.87 8.85 16.29
N PRO A 84 3.02 7.81 16.30
CA PRO A 84 2.51 7.24 17.53
C PRO A 84 3.64 6.52 18.31
N ASN A 85 3.34 6.12 19.54
CA ASN A 85 4.22 5.23 20.28
C ASN A 85 4.34 3.84 19.61
N MET A 86 5.19 2.97 20.13
CA MET A 86 5.45 1.65 19.53
C MET A 86 4.17 0.80 19.43
N GLU A 87 3.30 0.81 20.42
CA GLU A 87 2.02 0.09 20.38
C GLU A 87 1.12 0.60 19.23
N GLY A 88 1.05 1.91 19.06
CA GLY A 88 0.32 2.51 17.93
C GLY A 88 0.94 2.16 16.58
N LEU A 89 2.28 2.14 16.48
CA LEU A 89 2.99 1.71 15.27
C LEU A 89 2.69 0.25 14.94
N GLN A 90 2.65 -0.64 15.92
CA GLN A 90 2.32 -2.04 15.72
C GLN A 90 0.89 -2.22 15.20
N LYS A 91 -0.10 -1.55 15.82
CA LYS A 91 -1.50 -1.56 15.34
C LYS A 91 -1.61 -1.05 13.90
N LEU A 92 -0.92 0.03 13.60
CA LEU A 92 -0.90 0.62 12.28
C LEU A 92 -0.24 -0.33 11.25
N TYR A 93 0.83 -1.02 11.63
CA TYR A 93 1.49 -1.97 10.75
C TYR A 93 0.61 -3.19 10.45
N VAL A 94 -0.10 -3.73 11.44
CA VAL A 94 -1.12 -4.78 11.23
C VAL A 94 -2.19 -4.32 10.25
N TYR A 95 -2.66 -3.08 10.37
CA TYR A 95 -3.59 -2.50 9.41
C TYR A 95 -3.02 -2.50 7.98
N PHE A 96 -1.76 -2.08 7.79
CA PHE A 96 -1.14 -2.06 6.47
C PHE A 96 -0.89 -3.47 5.90
N LEU A 97 -0.50 -4.42 6.73
CA LEU A 97 -0.38 -5.82 6.32
C LEU A 97 -1.72 -6.36 5.82
N LEU A 98 -2.80 -6.11 6.55
CA LEU A 98 -4.14 -6.51 6.16
C LEU A 98 -4.54 -5.88 4.81
N GLN A 99 -4.30 -4.58 4.61
CA GLN A 99 -4.62 -3.92 3.35
C GLN A 99 -3.81 -4.51 2.18
N SER A 100 -2.52 -4.78 2.36
CA SER A 100 -1.67 -5.36 1.31
C SER A 100 -2.09 -6.78 0.93
N MET A 101 -2.46 -7.61 1.90
CA MET A 101 -2.92 -8.99 1.65
C MET A 101 -4.23 -9.09 0.86
N ARG A 102 -5.04 -8.04 0.89
CA ARG A 102 -6.35 -7.99 0.19
C ARG A 102 -6.25 -7.58 -1.26
N THR A 103 -5.10 -7.13 -1.71
CA THR A 103 -4.95 -6.60 -3.07
C THR A 103 -5.01 -7.70 -4.13
N PRO A 104 -5.52 -7.41 -5.34
CA PRO A 104 -5.51 -8.38 -6.44
C PRO A 104 -4.12 -8.90 -6.78
N CYS A 105 -3.10 -8.03 -6.69
CA CYS A 105 -1.71 -8.39 -6.93
C CYS A 105 -1.22 -9.48 -5.96
N GLU A 106 -1.46 -9.31 -4.65
CA GLU A 106 -1.08 -10.33 -3.66
C GLU A 106 -1.85 -11.62 -3.86
N CYS A 107 -3.16 -11.54 -4.16
CA CYS A 107 -3.97 -12.72 -4.48
C CYS A 107 -3.40 -13.49 -5.67
N GLN A 108 -2.99 -12.80 -6.73
CA GLN A 108 -2.37 -13.41 -7.90
C GLN A 108 -1.02 -14.06 -7.56
N THR A 109 -0.18 -13.37 -6.78
CA THR A 109 1.11 -13.89 -6.32
C THR A 109 0.95 -15.18 -5.52
N GLN A 110 -0.06 -15.26 -4.64
CA GLN A 110 -0.35 -16.46 -3.86
C GLN A 110 -0.82 -17.62 -4.75
N LEU A 111 -1.63 -17.33 -5.77
CA LEU A 111 -2.04 -18.35 -6.75
C LEU A 111 -0.84 -18.93 -7.51
N GLU A 112 0.00 -18.06 -8.05
CA GLU A 112 1.21 -18.47 -8.79
C GLU A 112 2.18 -19.28 -7.91
N LEU A 113 2.30 -18.92 -6.63
CA LEU A 113 3.10 -19.68 -5.67
C LEU A 113 2.50 -21.07 -5.44
N ALA A 114 1.19 -21.16 -5.22
CA ALA A 114 0.50 -22.43 -5.02
C ALA A 114 0.64 -23.35 -6.24
N GLU A 115 0.52 -22.81 -7.44
CA GLU A 115 0.75 -23.55 -8.69
C GLU A 115 2.18 -24.08 -8.79
N LYS A 116 3.19 -23.25 -8.49
CA LYS A 116 4.61 -23.62 -8.53
C LYS A 116 4.97 -24.73 -7.56
N ILE A 117 4.36 -24.77 -6.38
CA ILE A 117 4.63 -25.83 -5.38
C ILE A 117 3.74 -27.07 -5.57
N ASN A 118 2.96 -27.15 -6.67
CA ASN A 118 1.99 -28.22 -6.93
C ASN A 118 1.00 -28.47 -5.78
N ALA A 119 0.74 -27.48 -4.95
CA ALA A 119 -0.27 -27.55 -3.89
C ALA A 119 -1.69 -27.35 -4.42
N TYR A 120 -1.82 -26.96 -5.67
CA TYR A 120 -3.08 -26.68 -6.32
C TYR A 120 -3.67 -27.98 -6.92
N ASP A 121 -4.73 -28.48 -6.31
CA ASP A 121 -5.45 -29.68 -6.75
C ASP A 121 -6.77 -29.38 -7.49
N GLY A 122 -6.97 -28.12 -7.88
CA GLY A 122 -8.20 -27.64 -8.53
C GLY A 122 -9.38 -27.39 -7.58
N ARG A 123 -9.26 -27.75 -6.32
CA ARG A 123 -10.26 -27.49 -5.27
C ARG A 123 -9.87 -26.31 -4.37
N TYR A 124 -8.62 -25.93 -4.40
CA TYR A 124 -8.10 -24.84 -3.59
C TYR A 124 -8.24 -23.51 -4.34
N ASP A 125 -9.11 -22.64 -3.86
CA ASP A 125 -9.18 -21.26 -4.34
C ASP A 125 -8.03 -20.46 -3.71
N TYR A 126 -7.25 -19.72 -4.50
CA TYR A 126 -6.18 -18.86 -4.01
C TYR A 126 -6.65 -17.90 -2.91
N ARG A 127 -7.92 -17.49 -2.95
CA ARG A 127 -8.56 -16.62 -1.95
C ARG A 127 -8.63 -17.27 -0.58
N ASP A 128 -8.76 -18.59 -0.51
CA ASP A 128 -8.73 -19.32 0.76
C ASP A 128 -7.38 -19.18 1.45
N GLY A 129 -6.28 -19.22 0.68
CA GLY A 129 -4.92 -19.00 1.20
C GLY A 129 -4.71 -17.58 1.72
N VAL A 130 -5.20 -16.58 0.99
CA VAL A 130 -5.11 -15.18 1.40
C VAL A 130 -5.90 -14.95 2.68
N VAL A 131 -7.13 -15.46 2.77
CA VAL A 131 -7.97 -15.22 3.94
C VAL A 131 -7.52 -16.03 5.15
N SER A 132 -6.95 -17.22 4.96
CA SER A 132 -6.35 -17.96 6.09
C SER A 132 -5.24 -17.16 6.77
N ARG A 133 -4.48 -16.35 6.02
CA ARG A 133 -3.48 -15.42 6.57
C ARG A 133 -4.07 -14.29 7.39
N PHE A 134 -5.29 -13.84 7.08
CA PHE A 134 -5.93 -12.79 7.89
C PHE A 134 -6.09 -13.21 9.34
N PHE A 135 -6.23 -14.52 9.60
CA PHE A 135 -6.43 -15.10 10.92
C PHE A 135 -5.16 -15.79 11.47
N ASP A 136 -4.02 -15.63 10.80
CA ASP A 136 -2.78 -16.27 11.23
C ASP A 136 -2.01 -15.37 12.21
N ASP A 137 -2.23 -15.57 13.49
CA ASP A 137 -1.53 -14.86 14.56
C ASP A 137 0.00 -15.00 14.47
N LYS A 138 0.50 -16.14 13.97
CA LYS A 138 1.95 -16.35 13.82
C LYS A 138 2.53 -15.49 12.71
N PHE A 139 1.79 -15.31 11.63
CA PHE A 139 2.18 -14.39 10.55
C PHE A 139 2.31 -12.97 11.08
N TYR A 140 1.27 -12.45 11.77
CA TYR A 140 1.33 -11.11 12.35
C TYR A 140 2.44 -10.97 13.39
N ALA A 141 2.64 -11.97 14.25
CA ALA A 141 3.70 -11.95 15.25
C ALA A 141 5.10 -11.88 14.63
N ALA A 142 5.34 -12.61 13.53
CA ALA A 142 6.60 -12.59 12.80
C ALA A 142 6.86 -11.21 12.16
N GLU A 143 5.86 -10.64 11.49
CA GLU A 143 5.95 -9.32 10.87
C GLU A 143 6.16 -8.20 11.89
N LEU A 144 5.47 -8.26 13.04
CA LEU A 144 5.66 -7.32 14.14
C LEU A 144 7.03 -7.45 14.79
N PHE A 145 7.55 -8.66 14.93
CA PHE A 145 8.92 -8.89 15.38
C PHE A 145 9.92 -8.24 14.42
N GLU A 146 9.74 -8.38 13.10
CA GLU A 146 10.57 -7.71 12.10
C GLU A 146 10.50 -6.19 12.23
N LEU A 147 9.29 -5.62 12.33
CA LEU A 147 9.10 -4.18 12.51
C LEU A 147 9.91 -3.65 13.71
N CYS A 148 9.76 -4.27 14.87
CA CYS A 148 10.37 -3.79 16.11
C CYS A 148 11.89 -3.90 16.10
N ASN A 149 12.44 -4.98 15.54
CA ASN A 149 13.85 -5.29 15.65
C ASN A 149 14.68 -4.77 14.46
N TYR A 150 14.11 -4.73 13.28
CA TYR A 150 14.89 -4.48 12.06
C TYR A 150 14.60 -3.15 11.36
N TYR A 151 13.56 -2.40 11.78
CA TYR A 151 13.22 -1.14 11.13
C TYR A 151 13.32 0.07 12.05
N ASP A 152 13.82 1.16 11.49
CA ASP A 152 13.60 2.52 11.99
C ASP A 152 12.43 3.12 11.21
N VAL A 153 11.50 3.79 11.91
CA VAL A 153 10.32 4.40 11.31
C VAL A 153 10.46 5.90 11.30
N TYR A 154 10.21 6.50 10.16
CA TYR A 154 10.20 7.94 9.93
C TYR A 154 8.86 8.37 9.33
N LEU A 155 8.46 9.61 9.58
CA LEU A 155 7.36 10.28 8.89
C LEU A 155 7.95 11.21 7.83
N LEU A 156 7.71 10.91 6.56
CA LEU A 156 8.08 11.79 5.46
C LEU A 156 6.99 12.81 5.22
N LYS A 157 7.37 14.07 5.06
CA LYS A 157 6.48 15.19 4.76
C LYS A 157 6.92 15.86 3.47
N MET A 158 5.94 16.29 2.68
CA MET A 158 6.15 17.07 1.45
C MET A 158 5.26 18.30 1.44
N ASP A 159 5.80 19.42 0.96
CA ASP A 159 5.00 20.65 0.78
C ASP A 159 3.92 20.47 -0.30
N LYS A 160 4.23 19.74 -1.35
CA LYS A 160 3.28 19.39 -2.40
C LYS A 160 2.67 18.00 -2.15
N PRO A 161 1.38 17.78 -2.42
CA PRO A 161 0.71 16.50 -2.18
C PRO A 161 1.07 15.47 -3.27
N LEU A 162 2.30 14.98 -3.30
CA LEU A 162 2.80 14.09 -4.34
C LEU A 162 2.72 12.59 -4.01
N PHE A 163 2.46 12.21 -2.75
CA PHE A 163 2.27 10.82 -2.40
C PHE A 163 1.00 10.25 -3.05
N PHE A 164 1.10 9.04 -3.55
CA PHE A 164 0.02 8.30 -4.20
C PHE A 164 -0.05 6.86 -3.72
N VAL A 165 -1.17 6.21 -3.93
CA VAL A 165 -1.42 4.80 -3.61
C VAL A 165 -1.61 4.03 -4.91
N THR A 166 -1.15 2.78 -4.93
CA THR A 166 -1.38 1.87 -6.05
C THR A 166 -2.45 0.83 -5.70
N ASP A 167 -2.92 0.10 -6.68
CA ASP A 167 -3.84 -1.03 -6.47
C ASP A 167 -3.19 -2.23 -5.76
N CYS A 168 -1.87 -2.23 -5.60
CA CYS A 168 -1.13 -3.14 -4.73
C CYS A 168 -0.89 -2.56 -3.32
N PHE A 169 -1.51 -1.45 -2.99
CA PHE A 169 -1.58 -0.73 -1.73
C PHE A 169 -0.26 -0.12 -1.25
N CYS A 170 0.78 -0.87 -0.98
CA CYS A 170 2.05 -0.31 -0.56
C CYS A 170 3.16 -0.62 -1.57
N ALA A 171 4.06 0.34 -1.73
CA ALA A 171 5.30 0.12 -2.41
C ALA A 171 6.18 -0.73 -1.48
N SER A 172 6.08 -2.04 -1.62
CA SER A 172 7.04 -2.96 -1.03
C SER A 172 8.32 -2.87 -1.82
N LEU A 173 9.41 -2.65 -1.11
CA LEU A 173 10.72 -2.66 -1.71
C LEU A 173 11.12 -4.06 -2.08
N THR A 174 11.51 -4.22 -3.33
CA THR A 174 12.27 -5.40 -3.68
C THR A 174 13.66 -5.32 -3.08
N VAL A 175 14.11 -6.51 -2.71
CA VAL A 175 15.51 -6.81 -2.41
C VAL A 175 16.42 -5.93 -3.31
N PRO A 176 17.46 -5.18 -2.75
CA PRO A 176 18.14 -5.64 -1.54
C PRO A 176 17.85 -4.84 -0.26
N THR A 177 17.08 -3.77 -0.30
CA THR A 177 17.03 -2.86 0.85
C THR A 177 15.91 -3.15 1.84
N LYS A 178 14.87 -3.88 1.46
CA LYS A 178 13.67 -4.15 2.28
C LYS A 178 13.03 -2.92 2.95
N ASP A 179 13.45 -1.71 2.59
CA ASP A 179 12.80 -0.50 3.10
C ASP A 179 11.37 -0.42 2.56
N LYS A 180 10.45 0.22 3.24
CA LYS A 180 9.03 0.32 2.84
C LYS A 180 8.57 1.77 2.93
N ILE A 181 7.83 2.24 1.92
CA ILE A 181 7.12 3.52 1.99
C ILE A 181 5.62 3.28 1.95
N ILE A 182 4.90 3.89 2.86
CA ILE A 182 3.46 3.73 3.02
C ILE A 182 2.85 5.11 3.04
N PRO A 183 2.26 5.58 1.92
CA PRO A 183 1.55 6.85 1.87
C PRO A 183 0.38 6.85 2.86
N LEU A 184 0.24 7.93 3.63
CA LEU A 184 -0.88 8.14 4.55
C LEU A 184 -1.92 9.11 3.97
N CYS A 185 -1.43 10.10 3.24
CA CYS A 185 -2.21 11.04 2.43
C CYS A 185 -1.28 11.67 1.39
N GLY A 186 -1.76 12.64 0.62
CA GLY A 186 -0.93 13.30 -0.40
C GLY A 186 0.35 13.97 0.11
N HIS A 187 0.38 14.40 1.37
CA HIS A 187 1.50 15.12 1.97
C HIS A 187 2.38 14.32 2.91
N LEU A 188 1.89 13.18 3.41
CA LEU A 188 2.55 12.39 4.45
C LEU A 188 2.67 10.92 4.06
N ALA A 189 3.80 10.32 4.39
CA ALA A 189 4.03 8.89 4.27
C ALA A 189 4.88 8.35 5.42
N LEU A 190 4.66 7.10 5.82
CA LEU A 190 5.61 6.38 6.65
C LEU A 190 6.74 5.85 5.80
N TYR A 191 7.95 5.91 6.33
CA TYR A 191 9.14 5.32 5.73
C TYR A 191 9.80 4.39 6.74
N LEU A 192 9.78 3.11 6.44
CA LEU A 192 10.40 2.07 7.25
C LEU A 192 11.76 1.75 6.64
N VAL A 193 12.82 2.08 7.36
CA VAL A 193 14.20 1.90 6.91
C VAL A 193 14.84 0.76 7.68
N GLN A 194 15.40 -0.20 6.98
CA GLN A 194 16.11 -1.30 7.61
C GLN A 194 17.33 -0.76 8.40
N LYS A 195 17.42 -1.13 9.69
CA LYS A 195 18.52 -0.75 10.57
C LYS A 195 19.86 -1.23 9.98
N GLY A 196 20.84 -0.34 9.97
CA GLY A 196 22.14 -0.64 9.39
C GLY A 196 22.24 -0.56 7.87
N ASN A 197 21.17 -0.18 7.17
CA ASN A 197 21.20 0.07 5.75
C ASN A 197 22.15 1.24 5.44
N LYS A 198 23.28 0.94 4.77
CA LYS A 198 24.29 1.94 4.38
C LYS A 198 23.92 2.67 3.08
N ASN A 199 22.97 2.13 2.32
CA ASN A 199 22.55 2.67 1.03
C ASN A 199 21.26 3.50 1.18
N LYS A 200 21.23 4.38 2.17
CA LYS A 200 20.10 5.30 2.35
C LYS A 200 19.97 6.19 1.11
N LYS A 201 18.77 6.23 0.54
CA LYS A 201 18.48 6.98 -0.68
C LYS A 201 18.25 8.47 -0.43
N ILE A 202 17.90 8.80 0.79
CA ILE A 202 17.70 10.17 1.27
C ILE A 202 18.46 10.37 2.56
N ASP A 203 18.93 11.59 2.78
CA ASP A 203 19.56 11.98 4.04
C ASP A 203 18.50 12.09 5.13
N LEU A 204 18.52 11.13 6.05
CA LEU A 204 17.67 11.13 7.23
C LEU A 204 18.45 11.65 8.42
N THR A 205 17.97 12.72 9.03
CA THR A 205 18.53 13.16 10.31
C THR A 205 18.05 12.21 11.40
N GLN A 206 18.97 11.55 12.11
CA GLN A 206 18.59 10.57 13.16
C GLN A 206 17.85 11.21 14.35
N LYS A 207 17.98 12.55 14.52
CA LYS A 207 17.36 13.27 15.63
C LYS A 207 15.86 13.48 15.43
N ASP A 208 15.43 13.72 14.19
CA ASP A 208 14.04 14.05 13.90
C ASP A 208 13.36 12.88 13.21
N LYS A 209 12.28 12.40 13.81
CA LYS A 209 11.48 11.33 13.21
C LYS A 209 10.58 11.84 12.08
N VAL A 210 10.38 13.15 11.97
CA VAL A 210 9.68 13.81 10.85
C VAL A 210 10.72 14.40 9.90
N GLN A 211 10.67 14.04 8.64
CA GLN A 211 11.64 14.43 7.61
C GLN A 211 10.93 15.16 6.48
N LEU A 212 11.30 16.40 6.24
CA LEU A 212 10.86 17.13 5.05
C LEU A 212 11.67 16.65 3.84
N ILE A 213 11.00 16.19 2.80
CA ILE A 213 11.64 15.70 1.57
C ILE A 213 11.17 16.48 0.35
N THR A 214 12.01 16.51 -0.68
CA THR A 214 11.70 17.14 -1.97
C THR A 214 11.03 16.17 -2.94
N GLU A 215 10.46 16.70 -4.02
CA GLU A 215 9.98 15.89 -5.15
C GLU A 215 11.09 14.99 -5.72
N SER A 216 12.33 15.50 -5.80
CA SER A 216 13.48 14.75 -6.28
C SER A 216 13.82 13.57 -5.36
N ASP A 217 13.74 13.76 -4.05
CA ASP A 217 13.97 12.68 -3.07
C ASP A 217 12.88 11.62 -3.16
N TYR A 218 11.63 12.04 -3.28
CA TYR A 218 10.52 11.11 -3.46
C TYR A 218 10.65 10.32 -4.76
N LEU A 219 11.04 10.97 -5.86
CA LEU A 219 11.27 10.28 -7.13
C LEU A 219 12.38 9.22 -7.01
N LYS A 220 13.49 9.52 -6.32
CA LYS A 220 14.55 8.54 -6.04
C LYS A 220 13.99 7.35 -5.24
N LEU A 221 13.20 7.62 -4.19
CA LEU A 221 12.58 6.59 -3.39
C LEU A 221 11.69 5.68 -4.25
N VAL A 222 10.74 6.23 -4.99
CA VAL A 222 9.80 5.42 -5.78
C VAL A 222 10.44 4.72 -6.97
N CYS A 223 11.57 5.19 -7.50
CA CYS A 223 12.30 4.51 -8.57
C CYS A 223 13.05 3.26 -8.09
N ASP A 224 13.38 3.17 -6.80
CA ASP A 224 13.99 1.98 -6.23
C ASP A 224 12.96 0.99 -5.68
N PHE A 225 11.73 1.44 -5.55
CA PHE A 225 10.62 0.59 -5.21
C PHE A 225 10.15 -0.11 -6.48
N SER A 226 10.41 -1.39 -6.63
CA SER A 226 9.64 -2.20 -7.54
C SER A 226 8.21 -2.22 -7.00
N CYS A 227 7.49 -1.18 -7.33
CA CYS A 227 6.05 -1.16 -7.12
C CYS A 227 5.50 -2.27 -7.99
N THR A 228 5.06 -3.34 -7.36
CA THR A 228 4.12 -4.24 -7.98
C THR A 228 2.83 -3.44 -8.14
N VAL A 229 2.75 -2.70 -9.23
CA VAL A 229 1.52 -2.00 -9.62
C VAL A 229 0.91 -2.85 -10.71
N ASP A 230 -0.28 -3.37 -10.45
CA ASP A 230 -0.97 -4.15 -11.48
C ASP A 230 -1.49 -3.19 -12.57
N ARG A 231 -2.27 -2.19 -12.18
CA ARG A 231 -2.91 -1.33 -13.17
C ARG A 231 -3.16 0.11 -12.73
N TRP A 232 -3.53 0.33 -11.46
CA TRP A 232 -4.11 1.61 -11.06
C TRP A 232 -3.25 2.37 -10.06
N VAL A 233 -3.14 3.67 -10.27
CA VAL A 233 -2.59 4.63 -9.31
C VAL A 233 -3.67 5.61 -8.93
N PHE A 234 -3.79 5.87 -7.63
CA PHE A 234 -4.78 6.77 -7.02
C PHE A 234 -4.06 7.94 -6.36
N ALA A 235 -4.43 9.16 -6.74
CA ALA A 235 -3.78 10.37 -6.28
C ALA A 235 -4.78 11.49 -5.97
N CYS A 236 -4.42 12.36 -5.02
CA CYS A 236 -5.25 13.49 -4.63
C CYS A 236 -5.06 14.74 -5.50
N TYR A 237 -4.02 14.77 -6.32
CA TYR A 237 -3.66 15.95 -7.09
C TYR A 237 -3.45 15.64 -8.57
N ASN A 238 -4.00 16.49 -9.44
CA ASN A 238 -4.00 16.28 -10.89
C ASN A 238 -2.59 16.21 -11.51
N ASP A 239 -1.67 17.04 -11.00
CA ASP A 239 -0.30 17.08 -11.52
C ASP A 239 0.46 15.79 -11.25
N ILE A 240 0.08 15.01 -10.22
CA ILE A 240 0.64 13.68 -9.97
C ILE A 240 0.37 12.78 -11.19
N VAL A 241 -0.90 12.68 -11.58
CA VAL A 241 -1.31 11.78 -12.68
C VAL A 241 -0.89 12.29 -14.05
N LYS A 242 -0.71 13.61 -14.23
CA LYS A 242 -0.36 14.19 -15.54
C LYS A 242 1.14 14.38 -15.75
N LYS A 243 1.91 14.57 -14.70
CA LYS A 243 3.33 14.94 -14.80
C LYS A 243 4.25 13.97 -14.06
N PHE A 244 3.95 13.67 -12.79
CA PHE A 244 4.83 12.88 -11.95
C PHE A 244 4.80 11.40 -12.31
N ILE A 245 3.62 10.78 -12.40
CA ILE A 245 3.49 9.35 -12.70
C ILE A 245 4.03 8.99 -14.08
N PRO A 246 3.78 9.73 -15.17
CA PRO A 246 4.42 9.45 -16.46
C PRO A 246 5.94 9.48 -16.38
N LYS A 247 6.52 10.49 -15.70
CA LYS A 247 7.97 10.58 -15.50
C LYS A 247 8.52 9.40 -14.70
N TRP A 248 7.85 9.02 -13.61
CA TRP A 248 8.20 7.86 -12.82
C TRP A 248 8.13 6.57 -13.63
N TYR A 249 7.05 6.38 -14.39
CA TYR A 249 6.85 5.22 -15.25
C TYR A 249 7.97 5.08 -16.28
N ASP A 250 8.34 6.18 -16.96
CA ASP A 250 9.42 6.19 -17.95
C ASP A 250 10.79 5.83 -17.33
N ILE A 251 11.04 6.21 -16.08
CA ILE A 251 12.26 5.84 -15.35
C ILE A 251 12.25 4.36 -14.97
N MET A 252 11.12 3.85 -14.47
CA MET A 252 11.03 2.48 -13.94
C MET A 252 11.03 1.40 -15.01
N PHE A 253 10.29 1.64 -16.08
CA PHE A 253 10.02 0.61 -17.10
C PHE A 253 10.75 0.86 -18.41
N GLY A 254 11.56 1.93 -18.49
CA GLY A 254 12.30 2.31 -19.67
C GLY A 254 11.40 2.85 -20.79
N ARG A 255 11.99 3.65 -21.66
CA ARG A 255 11.43 3.82 -23.02
C ARG A 255 11.78 2.55 -23.77
N GLU A 256 11.00 1.49 -23.67
CA GLU A 256 11.06 0.46 -24.70
C GLU A 256 10.79 1.16 -26.01
N GLY A 257 11.79 1.14 -26.88
CA GLY A 257 11.83 1.91 -28.10
C GLY A 257 10.59 1.69 -28.94
N HIS A 258 9.94 2.78 -29.25
CA HIS A 258 9.18 2.89 -30.47
C HIS A 258 10.19 3.23 -31.57
N GLU A 259 10.79 2.21 -32.18
CA GLU A 259 11.15 2.23 -33.57
C GLU A 259 10.04 1.56 -34.41
#